data_22581913b1f6af83fb6f1c9f42b7770b
#
_entry.id   22581913b1f6af83fb6f1c9f42b7770b
#
_cell.length_a   1.000
_cell.length_b   1.000
_cell.length_c   1.000
_cell.angle_alpha   90.00
_cell.angle_beta   90.00
_cell.angle_gamma   90.00
#
_symmetry.space_group_name_H-M   'P 1'
#
loop_
_entity.id
_entity.type
_entity.pdbx_description
1 polymer ?
#
loop_
_entity_poly.entity_id
_entity_poly.type
_entity_poly.pdbx_seq_one_letter_code
_entity_poly.pdbx_strand_id
1 'polypeptide(L)'
;DNIVPLWGVEKDKNYAMIITTSCGLWRYMIGDTIRFTSTNPYKFVISGRTKSFINAFGEELIVDNAEQGLAYACQQTGAEVLEYTAAPVFMDANAKCRHQWLIEFSTPPADLQQFSDLLDRRLQELNSDYEAKRYKNITLQHLEIIPARKGLFNDWLKQRGKLGGQHKVPRLSNSREHIEQLLKLQS
;
A
#
# COMPACT_ATOMS: atom_id res chain seq x y z
N ASP A 1 19.59 -11.60 6.39
CA ASP A 1 18.72 -11.65 5.20
C ASP A 1 18.93 -12.99 4.50
N ASN A 2 17.85 -13.71 4.26
CA ASN A 2 17.91 -15.02 3.63
C ASN A 2 17.75 -14.85 2.11
N ILE A 3 18.80 -15.16 1.35
CA ILE A 3 18.76 -15.13 -0.12
C ILE A 3 18.27 -16.48 -0.61
N VAL A 4 17.14 -16.47 -1.31
CA VAL A 4 16.52 -17.66 -1.88
C VAL A 4 16.82 -17.71 -3.37
N PRO A 5 17.47 -18.76 -3.89
CA PRO A 5 17.66 -18.92 -5.32
C PRO A 5 16.35 -19.30 -6.01
N LEU A 6 16.27 -19.12 -7.35
CA LEU A 6 15.03 -19.35 -8.11
C LEU A 6 14.43 -20.75 -7.87
N TRP A 7 15.25 -21.78 -7.73
CA TRP A 7 14.76 -23.16 -7.49
C TRP A 7 14.27 -23.40 -6.06
N GLY A 8 14.47 -22.45 -5.15
CA GLY A 8 14.01 -22.51 -3.76
C GLY A 8 12.76 -21.63 -3.49
N VAL A 9 12.21 -20.96 -4.52
CA VAL A 9 11.03 -20.14 -4.31
C VAL A 9 9.77 -20.98 -4.17
N GLU A 10 8.83 -20.47 -3.39
CA GLU A 10 7.53 -21.07 -3.14
C GLU A 10 6.43 -20.25 -3.81
N LYS A 11 5.39 -20.96 -4.28
CA LYS A 11 4.20 -20.32 -4.82
C LYS A 11 3.51 -19.47 -3.74
N ASP A 12 2.95 -18.34 -4.16
CA ASP A 12 2.17 -17.39 -3.35
C ASP A 12 2.95 -16.68 -2.21
N LYS A 13 4.27 -16.86 -2.13
CA LYS A 13 5.15 -16.06 -1.26
C LYS A 13 5.71 -14.85 -1.98
N ASN A 14 5.90 -13.75 -1.23
CA ASN A 14 6.52 -12.52 -1.72
C ASN A 14 8.04 -12.58 -1.55
N TYR A 15 8.76 -12.07 -2.56
CA TYR A 15 10.21 -11.98 -2.58
C TYR A 15 10.65 -10.60 -3.07
N ALA A 16 11.67 -10.02 -2.45
CA ALA A 16 12.38 -8.88 -3.03
C ALA A 16 13.27 -9.37 -4.18
N MET A 17 13.15 -8.78 -5.36
CA MET A 17 13.89 -9.21 -6.53
C MET A 17 15.30 -8.65 -6.52
N ILE A 18 16.29 -9.56 -6.62
CA ILE A 18 17.70 -9.25 -6.82
C ILE A 18 18.13 -9.85 -8.16
N ILE A 19 18.71 -9.04 -9.02
CA ILE A 19 19.16 -9.49 -10.35
C ILE A 19 20.67 -9.39 -10.53
N THR A 20 21.20 -10.30 -11.35
CA THR A 20 22.53 -10.24 -11.91
C THR A 20 22.41 -10.37 -13.43
N THR A 21 23.05 -9.48 -14.17
CA THR A 21 23.00 -9.47 -15.63
C THR A 21 24.37 -9.52 -16.25
N SER A 22 24.47 -9.98 -17.49
CA SER A 22 25.70 -9.96 -18.30
C SER A 22 26.17 -8.55 -18.65
N CYS A 23 25.29 -7.54 -18.52
CA CYS A 23 25.61 -6.12 -18.78
C CYS A 23 26.25 -5.40 -17.59
N GLY A 24 26.70 -6.12 -16.57
CA GLY A 24 27.49 -5.57 -15.44
C GLY A 24 26.68 -5.24 -14.18
N LEU A 25 25.37 -5.49 -14.11
CA LEU A 25 24.64 -5.44 -12.83
C LEU A 25 24.95 -6.70 -12.03
N TRP A 26 25.51 -6.51 -10.85
CA TRP A 26 25.81 -7.61 -9.93
C TRP A 26 25.01 -7.48 -8.65
N ARG A 27 24.17 -8.51 -8.33
CA ARG A 27 23.32 -8.56 -7.14
C ARG A 27 22.55 -7.25 -6.90
N TYR A 28 22.03 -6.68 -7.99
CA TYR A 28 21.31 -5.41 -7.95
C TYR A 28 19.89 -5.62 -7.43
N MET A 29 19.56 -4.92 -6.33
CA MET A 29 18.19 -4.89 -5.79
C MET A 29 17.37 -3.85 -6.55
N ILE A 30 16.45 -4.31 -7.40
CA ILE A 30 15.57 -3.44 -8.21
C ILE A 30 14.67 -2.59 -7.32
N GLY A 31 14.31 -3.11 -6.15
CA GLY A 31 13.36 -2.49 -5.24
C GLY A 31 11.90 -2.93 -5.47
N ASP A 32 11.66 -3.81 -6.43
CA ASP A 32 10.34 -4.41 -6.62
C ASP A 32 10.22 -5.72 -5.83
N THR A 33 9.01 -6.01 -5.37
CA THR A 33 8.64 -7.30 -4.81
C THR A 33 7.83 -8.08 -5.82
N ILE A 34 8.03 -9.40 -5.86
CA ILE A 34 7.37 -10.32 -6.77
C ILE A 34 6.74 -11.48 -5.99
N ARG A 35 5.65 -12.01 -6.52
CA ARG A 35 4.99 -13.20 -6.00
C ARG A 35 4.84 -14.22 -7.12
N PHE A 36 5.36 -15.43 -6.87
CA PHE A 36 5.26 -16.52 -7.86
C PHE A 36 3.85 -17.09 -7.89
N THR A 37 3.27 -17.11 -9.09
CA THR A 37 1.97 -17.74 -9.36
C THR A 37 2.11 -19.19 -9.81
N SER A 38 3.31 -19.58 -10.29
CA SER A 38 3.69 -20.93 -10.66
C SER A 38 5.20 -21.12 -10.55
N THR A 39 5.64 -22.32 -10.18
CA THR A 39 7.06 -22.72 -10.14
C THR A 39 7.42 -23.70 -11.25
N ASN A 40 6.46 -24.18 -12.05
CA ASN A 40 6.68 -25.02 -13.23
C ASN A 40 5.65 -24.75 -14.33
N PRO A 41 5.95 -23.96 -15.37
CA PRO A 41 7.11 -23.07 -15.47
C PRO A 41 7.04 -21.92 -14.43
N TYR A 42 8.18 -21.29 -14.16
CA TYR A 42 8.20 -20.11 -13.28
C TYR A 42 7.43 -18.96 -13.87
N LYS A 43 6.40 -18.50 -13.16
CA LYS A 43 5.62 -17.31 -13.49
C LYS A 43 5.45 -16.48 -12.23
N PHE A 44 5.59 -15.18 -12.35
CA PHE A 44 5.40 -14.25 -11.24
C PHE A 44 4.64 -13.00 -11.67
N VAL A 45 4.10 -12.32 -10.68
CA VAL A 45 3.51 -10.97 -10.80
C VAL A 45 4.30 -10.02 -9.91
N ILE A 46 4.34 -8.74 -10.28
CA ILE A 46 4.87 -7.70 -9.39
C ILE A 46 3.82 -7.46 -8.32
N SER A 47 4.19 -7.68 -7.05
CA SER A 47 3.29 -7.53 -5.90
C SER A 47 3.45 -6.19 -5.18
N GLY A 48 4.52 -5.42 -5.47
CA GLY A 48 4.75 -4.12 -4.86
C GLY A 48 6.20 -3.68 -4.92
N ARG A 49 6.60 -2.89 -3.93
CA ARG A 49 7.98 -2.39 -3.78
C ARG A 49 8.48 -2.57 -2.37
N THR A 50 9.79 -2.81 -2.22
CA THR A 50 10.47 -2.97 -0.93
C THR A 50 10.38 -1.75 -0.01
N LYS A 51 10.00 -0.57 -0.54
CA LYS A 51 9.81 0.69 0.20
C LYS A 51 8.33 1.14 0.25
N SER A 52 7.43 0.41 -0.40
CA SER A 52 6.00 0.77 -0.48
C SER A 52 5.19 -0.25 0.32
N PHE A 53 5.26 -0.15 1.62
CA PHE A 53 4.50 -0.96 2.57
C PHE A 53 4.29 -0.17 3.86
N ILE A 54 3.32 -0.57 4.66
CA ILE A 54 3.14 -0.09 6.04
C ILE A 54 3.42 -1.26 6.98
N ASN A 55 4.31 -1.04 7.93
CA ASN A 55 4.69 -2.00 8.94
C ASN A 55 4.98 -1.28 10.26
N ALA A 56 3.93 -0.72 10.87
CA ALA A 56 4.04 0.01 12.12
C ALA A 56 4.18 -0.91 13.34
N PHE A 57 3.54 -2.09 13.28
CA PHE A 57 3.52 -3.09 14.35
C PHE A 57 3.71 -4.54 13.86
N GLY A 58 4.26 -4.73 12.67
CA GLY A 58 4.45 -6.05 12.08
C GLY A 58 3.26 -6.51 11.23
N GLU A 59 2.38 -5.58 10.77
CA GLU A 59 1.26 -5.89 9.90
C GLU A 59 1.63 -6.11 8.43
N GLU A 60 2.81 -5.68 8.01
CA GLU A 60 3.38 -5.85 6.66
C GLU A 60 2.38 -5.64 5.51
N LEU A 61 1.59 -4.56 5.61
CA LEU A 61 0.60 -4.22 4.58
C LEU A 61 1.30 -3.77 3.30
N ILE A 62 1.19 -4.55 2.23
CA ILE A 62 1.81 -4.29 0.93
C ILE A 62 0.81 -3.67 -0.06
N VAL A 63 1.33 -3.08 -1.17
CA VAL A 63 0.50 -2.43 -2.20
C VAL A 63 -0.53 -3.40 -2.80
N ASP A 64 -0.19 -4.66 -3.01
CA ASP A 64 -1.11 -5.67 -3.54
C ASP A 64 -2.34 -5.85 -2.64
N ASN A 65 -2.16 -5.86 -1.30
CA ASN A 65 -3.29 -5.89 -0.37
C ASN A 65 -4.16 -4.64 -0.49
N ALA A 66 -3.52 -3.46 -0.56
CA ALA A 66 -4.20 -2.18 -0.70
C ALA A 66 -5.05 -2.10 -1.98
N GLU A 67 -4.48 -2.50 -3.13
CA GLU A 67 -5.17 -2.50 -4.43
C GLU A 67 -6.37 -3.45 -4.43
N GLN A 68 -6.20 -4.67 -3.91
CA GLN A 68 -7.29 -5.64 -3.81
C GLN A 68 -8.38 -5.18 -2.84
N GLY A 69 -7.99 -4.57 -1.72
CA GLY A 69 -8.91 -4.01 -0.74
C GLY A 69 -9.76 -2.88 -1.33
N LEU A 70 -9.11 -1.92 -1.99
CA LEU A 70 -9.78 -0.80 -2.66
C LEU A 70 -10.69 -1.28 -3.79
N ALA A 71 -10.21 -2.21 -4.64
CA ALA A 71 -11.03 -2.76 -5.73
C ALA A 71 -12.31 -3.41 -5.20
N TYR A 72 -12.22 -4.17 -4.11
CA TYR A 72 -13.38 -4.77 -3.44
C TYR A 72 -14.35 -3.72 -2.92
N ALA A 73 -13.86 -2.72 -2.16
CA ALA A 73 -14.71 -1.66 -1.61
C ALA A 73 -15.39 -0.84 -2.73
N CYS A 74 -14.67 -0.53 -3.81
CA CYS A 74 -15.21 0.13 -4.99
C CYS A 74 -16.34 -0.70 -5.64
N GLN A 75 -16.11 -2.00 -5.83
CA GLN A 75 -17.11 -2.89 -6.43
C GLN A 75 -18.41 -2.95 -5.62
N GLN A 76 -18.31 -2.94 -4.28
CA GLN A 76 -19.48 -3.04 -3.40
C GLN A 76 -20.24 -1.72 -3.26
N THR A 77 -19.59 -0.58 -3.46
CA THR A 77 -20.18 0.75 -3.21
C THR A 77 -20.45 1.56 -4.47
N GLY A 78 -19.95 1.09 -5.64
CA GLY A 78 -19.99 1.85 -6.89
C GLY A 78 -19.05 3.06 -6.90
N ALA A 79 -18.16 3.18 -5.91
CA ALA A 79 -17.14 4.22 -5.89
C ALA A 79 -16.03 3.97 -6.89
N GLU A 80 -15.34 5.03 -7.32
CA GLU A 80 -14.17 4.96 -8.19
C GLU A 80 -13.03 5.78 -7.59
N VAL A 81 -11.88 5.15 -7.39
CA VAL A 81 -10.67 5.76 -6.86
C VAL A 81 -9.75 6.17 -7.99
N LEU A 82 -9.30 7.43 -8.00
CA LEU A 82 -8.29 7.94 -8.95
C LEU A 82 -6.88 7.74 -8.43
N GLU A 83 -6.63 8.14 -7.19
CA GLU A 83 -5.30 8.05 -6.58
C GLU A 83 -5.45 7.95 -5.05
N TYR A 84 -4.45 7.38 -4.40
CA TYR A 84 -4.42 7.28 -2.95
C TYR A 84 -3.01 7.24 -2.39
N THR A 85 -2.89 7.56 -1.12
CA THR A 85 -1.72 7.28 -0.28
C THR A 85 -2.19 6.92 1.12
N ALA A 86 -1.43 6.06 1.80
CA ALA A 86 -1.69 5.73 3.19
C ALA A 86 -0.41 5.71 4.01
N ALA A 87 -0.54 6.11 5.27
CA ALA A 87 0.54 6.11 6.23
C ALA A 87 -0.01 5.87 7.66
N PRO A 88 0.82 5.35 8.60
CA PRO A 88 0.38 5.15 9.98
C PRO A 88 0.25 6.48 10.72
N VAL A 89 -0.74 6.56 11.61
CA VAL A 89 -0.88 7.62 12.62
C VAL A 89 -0.70 6.99 13.99
N PHE A 90 0.35 7.37 14.69
CA PHE A 90 0.57 6.93 16.07
C PHE A 90 -0.25 7.81 17.01
N MET A 91 -1.07 7.19 17.85
CA MET A 91 -1.93 7.85 18.81
C MET A 91 -1.35 7.65 20.21
N ASP A 92 -0.74 8.70 20.78
CA ASP A 92 -0.24 8.81 22.14
C ASP A 92 0.68 7.68 22.71
N ALA A 93 1.15 7.89 23.97
CA ALA A 93 2.08 7.02 24.70
C ALA A 93 1.63 5.55 24.89
N ASN A 94 0.41 5.19 24.47
CA ASN A 94 -0.15 3.84 24.64
C ASN A 94 0.09 2.91 23.44
N ALA A 95 1.02 3.26 22.54
CA ALA A 95 1.40 2.42 21.39
C ALA A 95 0.22 1.98 20.49
N LYS A 96 -0.84 2.79 20.39
CA LYS A 96 -1.94 2.58 19.45
C LYS A 96 -1.66 3.30 18.14
N CYS A 97 -2.05 2.67 17.04
CA CYS A 97 -1.90 3.21 15.69
C CYS A 97 -3.18 2.99 14.88
N ARG A 98 -3.38 3.80 13.85
CA ARG A 98 -4.31 3.52 12.76
C ARG A 98 -3.63 3.80 11.42
N HIS A 99 -4.09 3.18 10.37
CA HIS A 99 -3.73 3.61 9.03
C HIS A 99 -4.65 4.75 8.60
N GLN A 100 -4.07 5.86 8.18
CA GLN A 100 -4.78 6.99 7.59
C GLN A 100 -4.60 6.95 6.08
N TRP A 101 -5.71 6.92 5.38
CA TRP A 101 -5.79 6.86 3.93
C TRP A 101 -6.30 8.19 3.39
N LEU A 102 -5.54 8.80 2.50
CA LEU A 102 -5.97 9.97 1.74
C LEU A 102 -6.32 9.49 0.33
N ILE A 103 -7.58 9.60 -0.05
CA ILE A 103 -8.12 9.01 -1.28
C ILE A 103 -8.79 10.06 -2.13
N GLU A 104 -8.34 10.22 -3.38
CA GLU A 104 -9.01 11.02 -4.40
C GLU A 104 -9.99 10.12 -5.17
N PHE A 105 -11.27 10.45 -5.11
CA PHE A 105 -12.32 9.74 -5.81
C PHE A 105 -12.69 10.46 -7.11
N SER A 106 -12.90 9.71 -8.22
CA SER A 106 -13.66 10.21 -9.38
C SER A 106 -15.15 10.16 -9.11
N THR A 107 -15.59 9.08 -8.46
CA THR A 107 -16.97 8.87 -8.00
C THR A 107 -16.91 8.49 -6.52
N PRO A 108 -17.27 9.40 -5.59
CA PRO A 108 -17.24 9.10 -4.17
C PRO A 108 -18.31 8.08 -3.77
N PRO A 109 -18.08 7.27 -2.72
CA PRO A 109 -19.11 6.38 -2.20
C PRO A 109 -20.24 7.19 -1.57
N ALA A 110 -21.47 6.67 -1.60
CA ALA A 110 -22.62 7.29 -0.94
C ALA A 110 -22.47 7.31 0.59
N ASP A 111 -21.81 6.30 1.15
CA ASP A 111 -21.47 6.18 2.57
C ASP A 111 -19.97 5.85 2.71
N LEU A 112 -19.23 6.85 3.18
CA LEU A 112 -17.78 6.74 3.38
C LEU A 112 -17.43 5.77 4.50
N GLN A 113 -18.28 5.66 5.54
CA GLN A 113 -18.06 4.72 6.63
C GLN A 113 -18.23 3.28 6.14
N GLN A 114 -19.26 3.00 5.35
CA GLN A 114 -19.44 1.70 4.72
C GLN A 114 -18.26 1.32 3.85
N PHE A 115 -17.75 2.24 3.04
CA PHE A 115 -16.55 2.03 2.22
C PHE A 115 -15.33 1.69 3.08
N SER A 116 -15.13 2.43 4.17
CA SER A 116 -14.04 2.21 5.13
C SER A 116 -14.14 0.83 5.79
N ASP A 117 -15.35 0.41 6.20
CA ASP A 117 -15.57 -0.89 6.83
C ASP A 117 -15.30 -2.06 5.86
N LEU A 118 -15.71 -1.91 4.60
CA LEU A 118 -15.45 -2.90 3.55
C LEU A 118 -13.96 -3.02 3.25
N LEU A 119 -13.26 -1.88 3.15
CA LEU A 119 -11.81 -1.84 2.95
C LEU A 119 -11.09 -2.51 4.11
N ASP A 120 -11.37 -2.12 5.35
CA ASP A 120 -10.73 -2.67 6.55
C ASP A 120 -10.94 -4.19 6.67
N ARG A 121 -12.16 -4.65 6.45
CA ARG A 121 -12.50 -6.08 6.45
C ARG A 121 -11.72 -6.85 5.38
N ARG A 122 -11.68 -6.30 4.17
CA ARG A 122 -10.97 -6.96 3.07
C ARG A 122 -9.47 -7.02 3.30
N LEU A 123 -8.86 -5.99 3.90
CA LEU A 123 -7.47 -6.01 4.31
C LEU A 123 -7.18 -7.10 5.34
N GLN A 124 -8.07 -7.31 6.31
CA GLN A 124 -7.96 -8.40 7.30
C GLN A 124 -8.01 -9.78 6.62
N GLU A 125 -8.91 -9.99 5.65
CA GLU A 125 -9.00 -11.24 4.89
C GLU A 125 -7.75 -11.53 4.03
N LEU A 126 -7.10 -10.47 3.52
CA LEU A 126 -5.94 -10.59 2.62
C LEU A 126 -4.60 -10.70 3.37
N ASN A 127 -4.56 -10.30 4.64
CA ASN A 127 -3.33 -10.19 5.40
C ASN A 127 -3.56 -10.60 6.86
N SER A 128 -3.07 -11.80 7.21
CA SER A 128 -3.23 -12.38 8.54
C SER A 128 -2.53 -11.57 9.65
N ASP A 129 -1.42 -10.90 9.33
CA ASP A 129 -0.71 -10.05 10.29
C ASP A 129 -1.51 -8.77 10.56
N TYR A 130 -2.11 -8.18 9.52
CA TYR A 130 -3.04 -7.07 9.67
C TYR A 130 -4.25 -7.48 10.51
N GLU A 131 -4.89 -8.64 10.22
CA GLU A 131 -6.00 -9.19 11.00
C GLU A 131 -5.63 -9.34 12.48
N ALA A 132 -4.48 -9.97 12.76
CA ALA A 132 -4.01 -10.17 14.14
C ALA A 132 -3.82 -8.85 14.90
N LYS A 133 -3.29 -7.80 14.23
CA LYS A 133 -3.10 -6.47 14.84
C LYS A 133 -4.42 -5.70 15.01
N ARG A 134 -5.40 -5.96 14.14
CA ARG A 134 -6.75 -5.38 14.23
C ARG A 134 -7.61 -6.02 15.33
N TYR A 135 -7.19 -7.18 15.86
CA TYR A 135 -7.97 -7.91 16.87
C TYR A 135 -8.35 -7.00 18.05
N LYS A 136 -9.67 -6.84 18.27
CA LYS A 136 -10.26 -6.00 19.33
C LYS A 136 -9.77 -4.55 19.38
N ASN A 137 -9.21 -4.03 18.30
CA ASN A 137 -8.62 -2.66 18.23
C ASN A 137 -7.56 -2.39 19.32
N ILE A 138 -6.82 -3.41 19.73
CA ILE A 138 -5.84 -3.26 20.82
C ILE A 138 -4.62 -2.52 20.34
N THR A 139 -4.02 -2.94 19.22
CA THR A 139 -2.78 -2.38 18.67
C THR A 139 -3.08 -1.49 17.48
N LEU A 140 -3.75 -2.04 16.47
CA LEU A 140 -4.14 -1.31 15.27
C LEU A 140 -5.65 -1.04 15.31
N GLN A 141 -6.02 0.24 15.29
CA GLN A 141 -7.42 0.65 15.26
C GLN A 141 -7.97 0.63 13.84
N HIS A 142 -9.29 0.75 13.72
CA HIS A 142 -9.97 0.90 12.43
C HIS A 142 -9.31 2.01 11.60
N LEU A 143 -9.14 1.73 10.31
CA LEU A 143 -8.53 2.70 9.39
C LEU A 143 -9.40 3.97 9.25
N GLU A 144 -8.74 5.08 8.95
CA GLU A 144 -9.37 6.37 8.72
C GLU A 144 -9.21 6.77 7.26
N ILE A 145 -10.31 7.17 6.62
CA ILE A 145 -10.29 7.69 5.26
C ILE A 145 -10.55 9.18 5.26
N ILE A 146 -9.65 9.93 4.64
CA ILE A 146 -9.81 11.35 4.34
C ILE A 146 -10.02 11.47 2.83
N PRO A 147 -11.18 11.96 2.37
CA PRO A 147 -11.38 12.25 0.97
C PRO A 147 -10.47 13.41 0.53
N ALA A 148 -9.70 13.19 -0.51
CA ALA A 148 -8.87 14.22 -1.12
C ALA A 148 -9.72 15.08 -2.07
N ARG A 149 -9.41 16.38 -2.13
CA ARG A 149 -9.99 17.23 -3.16
C ARG A 149 -9.50 16.81 -4.55
N LYS A 150 -10.34 17.04 -5.55
CA LYS A 150 -9.98 16.74 -6.95
C LYS A 150 -8.69 17.44 -7.38
N GLY A 151 -7.77 16.68 -7.97
CA GLY A 151 -6.49 17.15 -8.49
C GLY A 151 -5.39 17.36 -7.44
N LEU A 152 -5.63 17.02 -6.16
CA LEU A 152 -4.68 17.23 -5.07
C LEU A 152 -3.32 16.58 -5.35
N PHE A 153 -3.32 15.33 -5.77
CA PHE A 153 -2.09 14.58 -6.05
C PHE A 153 -1.32 15.14 -7.25
N ASN A 154 -2.03 15.60 -8.27
CA ASN A 154 -1.40 16.27 -9.41
C ASN A 154 -0.75 17.59 -9.01
N ASP A 155 -1.42 18.41 -8.20
CA ASP A 155 -0.89 19.69 -7.71
C ASP A 155 0.37 19.46 -6.85
N TRP A 156 0.35 18.45 -5.98
CA TRP A 156 1.51 18.08 -5.18
C TRP A 156 2.71 17.62 -6.04
N LEU A 157 2.47 16.83 -7.09
CA LEU A 157 3.53 16.42 -8.02
C LEU A 157 4.09 17.63 -8.80
N LYS A 158 3.22 18.58 -9.21
CA LYS A 158 3.64 19.84 -9.87
C LYS A 158 4.56 20.66 -8.98
N GLN A 159 4.18 20.90 -7.72
CA GLN A 159 5.00 21.67 -6.78
C GLN A 159 6.39 21.06 -6.56
N ARG A 160 6.52 19.75 -6.69
CA ARG A 160 7.80 19.04 -6.57
C ARG A 160 8.60 18.98 -7.87
N GLY A 161 8.13 19.59 -8.96
CA GLY A 161 8.75 19.51 -10.28
C GLY A 161 8.73 18.09 -10.87
N LYS A 162 7.80 17.25 -10.41
CA LYS A 162 7.71 15.82 -10.74
C LYS A 162 6.47 15.48 -11.57
N LEU A 163 5.85 16.47 -12.22
CA LEU A 163 4.73 16.23 -13.11
C LEU A 163 5.25 15.68 -14.44
N GLY A 164 4.77 14.50 -14.80
CA GLY A 164 5.17 13.79 -16.02
C GLY A 164 6.29 12.78 -15.78
N GLY A 165 6.43 11.83 -16.69
CA GLY A 165 7.41 10.74 -16.58
C GLY A 165 6.99 9.65 -15.59
N GLN A 166 7.98 9.01 -14.97
CA GLN A 166 7.77 7.85 -14.09
C GLN A 166 7.53 8.22 -12.61
N HIS A 167 7.26 9.49 -12.31
CA HIS A 167 7.04 9.90 -10.92
C HIS A 167 5.61 9.55 -10.49
N LYS A 168 5.49 8.70 -9.48
CA LYS A 168 4.22 8.27 -8.89
C LYS A 168 4.15 8.70 -7.42
N VAL A 169 2.92 8.90 -6.95
CA VAL A 169 2.64 9.07 -5.53
C VAL A 169 3.00 7.77 -4.80
N PRO A 170 3.75 7.81 -3.69
CA PRO A 170 3.97 6.63 -2.86
C PRO A 170 2.63 6.16 -2.29
N ARG A 171 2.18 4.97 -2.68
CA ARG A 171 0.87 4.43 -2.27
C ARG A 171 0.81 4.08 -0.80
N LEU A 172 1.85 3.43 -0.30
CA LEU A 172 2.01 3.08 1.12
C LEU A 172 3.36 3.58 1.61
N SER A 173 3.42 4.12 2.82
CA SER A 173 4.65 4.60 3.43
C SER A 173 4.60 4.46 4.95
N ASN A 174 5.71 4.01 5.56
CA ASN A 174 5.89 4.08 7.02
C ASN A 174 6.13 5.52 7.51
N SER A 175 6.58 6.41 6.62
CA SER A 175 6.75 7.83 6.91
C SER A 175 5.50 8.62 6.55
N ARG A 176 5.14 9.57 7.41
CA ARG A 176 4.03 10.48 7.16
C ARG A 176 4.40 11.70 6.30
N GLU A 177 5.66 11.84 5.89
CA GLU A 177 6.15 13.02 5.17
C GLU A 177 5.26 13.41 3.97
N HIS A 178 4.91 12.43 3.15
CA HIS A 178 4.13 12.69 1.92
C HIS A 178 2.67 13.01 2.21
N ILE A 179 2.04 12.22 3.09
CA ILE A 179 0.63 12.45 3.44
C ILE A 179 0.44 13.78 4.17
N GLU A 180 1.38 14.19 5.03
CA GLU A 180 1.35 15.49 5.70
C GLU A 180 1.48 16.67 4.73
N GLN A 181 2.33 16.54 3.70
CA GLN A 181 2.44 17.55 2.65
C GLN A 181 1.15 17.70 1.86
N LEU A 182 0.51 16.56 1.52
CA LEU A 182 -0.76 16.53 0.81
C LEU A 182 -1.89 17.12 1.67
N LEU A 183 -1.98 16.78 2.95
CA LEU A 183 -2.97 17.32 3.88
C LEU A 183 -2.83 18.84 4.03
N LYS A 184 -1.60 19.35 4.14
CA LYS A 184 -1.33 20.81 4.17
C LYS A 184 -1.72 21.51 2.86
N LEU A 185 -1.60 20.83 1.72
CA LEU A 185 -1.97 21.40 0.43
C LEU A 185 -3.49 21.38 0.21
N GLN A 186 -4.20 20.52 0.93
CA GLN A 186 -5.66 20.41 0.88
C GLN A 186 -6.36 21.47 1.74
N SER A 187 -5.70 21.89 2.88
CA SER A 187 -6.19 22.94 3.80
C SER A 187 -6.14 24.31 3.15
#